data_ea7d63559ee25c3060c712226cb1d782
#
_entry.id   ea7d63559ee25c3060c712226cb1d782
#
_cell.length_a   1.000
_cell.length_b   1.000
_cell.length_c   1.000
_cell.angle_alpha   90.00
_cell.angle_beta   90.00
_cell.angle_gamma   90.00
#
_symmetry.space_group_name_H-M   'P 1'
#
loop_
_entity.id
_entity.type
_entity.pdbx_description
1 polymer ?
#
loop_
_entity_poly.entity_id
_entity_poly.type
_entity_poly.pdbx_seq_one_letter_code
_entity_poly.pdbx_strand_id
1 'polypeptide(L)'
;MTAMAGTIADDYPLPKRKVRWLGLVFFIFLHVVGIVGTPLYIYYRGITAPELALFFFFLIATGLSTTIGYHRLFAHNTFKTVPAVRFFLLLFGAATFEESALKWSSQHRQHHRFTDTEHDPYGVNKGF
;
A
#
# COMPACT_ATOMS: atom_id res chain seq x y z
N MET A 1 22.94 -1.26 -28.71
CA MET A 1 22.43 -1.60 -27.36
C MET A 1 20.91 -1.48 -27.22
N THR A 2 20.16 -1.20 -28.27
CA THR A 2 18.71 -0.92 -28.27
C THR A 2 17.83 -2.18 -28.45
N ALA A 3 18.40 -3.33 -28.84
CA ALA A 3 17.63 -4.55 -29.16
C ALA A 3 17.21 -5.41 -27.93
N MET A 4 17.86 -5.24 -26.77
CA MET A 4 17.50 -6.03 -25.57
C MET A 4 16.37 -5.45 -24.74
N ALA A 5 16.05 -4.16 -24.90
CA ALA A 5 14.96 -3.52 -24.15
C ALA A 5 13.56 -3.96 -24.63
N GLY A 6 13.41 -4.30 -25.90
CA GLY A 6 12.14 -4.79 -26.46
C GLY A 6 11.70 -6.15 -25.94
N THR A 7 12.65 -7.09 -25.74
CA THR A 7 12.34 -8.45 -25.30
C THR A 7 11.95 -8.59 -23.83
N ILE A 8 12.38 -7.67 -22.98
CA ILE A 8 12.06 -7.72 -21.53
C ILE A 8 10.69 -7.08 -21.23
N ALA A 9 10.31 -6.08 -22.02
CA ALA A 9 8.99 -5.45 -21.86
C ALA A 9 7.86 -6.40 -22.30
N ASP A 10 8.10 -7.25 -23.30
CA ASP A 10 7.13 -8.22 -23.81
C ASP A 10 6.79 -9.32 -22.79
N ASP A 11 7.69 -9.63 -21.84
CA ASP A 11 7.45 -10.57 -20.75
C ASP A 11 6.52 -10.01 -19.64
N TYR A 12 6.24 -8.69 -19.66
CA TYR A 12 5.37 -8.05 -18.70
C TYR A 12 4.06 -7.63 -19.36
N PRO A 13 2.97 -8.38 -19.17
CA PRO A 13 1.68 -8.04 -19.74
C PRO A 13 1.22 -6.65 -19.28
N LEU A 14 0.67 -5.90 -20.23
CA LEU A 14 0.09 -4.59 -19.92
C LEU A 14 -0.96 -4.72 -18.80
N PRO A 15 -0.95 -3.85 -17.79
CA PRO A 15 -1.89 -3.93 -16.69
C PRO A 15 -3.32 -3.76 -17.19
N LYS A 16 -4.16 -4.78 -17.01
CA LYS A 16 -5.57 -4.74 -17.40
C LYS A 16 -6.32 -3.80 -16.46
N ARG A 17 -6.85 -2.71 -16.98
CA ARG A 17 -7.70 -1.78 -16.23
C ARG A 17 -9.11 -2.36 -16.08
N LYS A 18 -9.41 -2.84 -14.90
CA LYS A 18 -10.78 -3.17 -14.50
C LYS A 18 -11.07 -2.47 -13.18
N VAL A 19 -12.11 -1.63 -13.16
CA VAL A 19 -12.59 -1.05 -11.90
C VAL A 19 -12.98 -2.18 -10.95
N ARG A 20 -12.35 -2.23 -9.81
CA ARG A 20 -12.67 -3.19 -8.74
C ARG A 20 -13.75 -2.59 -7.85
N TRP A 21 -14.99 -2.69 -8.28
CA TRP A 21 -16.14 -2.06 -7.62
C TRP A 21 -16.21 -2.32 -6.12
N LEU A 22 -15.94 -3.57 -5.69
CA LEU A 22 -15.91 -3.91 -4.27
C LEU A 22 -14.87 -3.09 -3.50
N GLY A 23 -13.67 -2.95 -4.05
CA GLY A 23 -12.62 -2.11 -3.46
C GLY A 23 -13.02 -0.64 -3.41
N LEU A 24 -13.57 -0.12 -4.51
CA LEU A 24 -14.02 1.27 -4.58
C LEU A 24 -15.11 1.57 -3.54
N VAL A 25 -16.14 0.74 -3.44
CA VAL A 25 -17.22 0.89 -2.44
C VAL A 25 -16.66 0.81 -1.03
N PHE A 26 -15.75 -0.12 -0.75
CA PHE A 26 -15.10 -0.24 0.54
C PHE A 26 -14.30 1.03 0.92
N PHE A 27 -13.52 1.57 -0.01
CA PHE A 27 -12.77 2.81 0.25
C PHE A 27 -13.68 4.02 0.44
N ILE A 28 -14.74 4.16 -0.35
CA ILE A 28 -15.75 5.22 -0.14
C ILE A 28 -16.37 5.09 1.25
N PHE A 29 -16.77 3.88 1.65
CA PHE A 29 -17.32 3.62 2.99
C PHE A 29 -16.34 4.03 4.10
N LEU A 30 -15.07 3.64 4.01
CA LEU A 30 -14.05 4.03 4.99
C LEU A 30 -13.86 5.55 5.08
N HIS A 31 -13.86 6.24 3.94
CA HIS A 31 -13.75 7.70 3.93
C HIS A 31 -14.97 8.39 4.54
N VAL A 32 -16.17 7.91 4.24
CA VAL A 32 -17.40 8.45 4.84
C VAL A 32 -17.38 8.23 6.36
N VAL A 33 -17.04 7.04 6.83
CA VAL A 33 -16.91 6.75 8.27
C VAL A 33 -15.84 7.61 8.92
N GLY A 34 -14.68 7.77 8.28
CA GLY A 34 -13.58 8.58 8.80
C GLY A 34 -13.91 10.08 8.85
N ILE A 35 -14.40 10.63 7.75
CA ILE A 35 -14.62 12.08 7.62
C ILE A 35 -15.90 12.55 8.33
N VAL A 36 -16.94 11.73 8.35
CA VAL A 36 -18.23 12.09 8.95
C VAL A 36 -18.40 11.43 10.32
N GLY A 37 -18.14 10.13 10.40
CA GLY A 37 -18.36 9.36 11.62
C GLY A 37 -17.44 9.76 12.78
N THR A 38 -16.15 9.99 12.48
CA THR A 38 -15.19 10.37 13.53
C THR A 38 -15.51 11.72 14.18
N PRO A 39 -15.77 12.82 13.44
CA PRO A 39 -16.19 14.09 14.05
C PRO A 39 -17.50 13.98 14.83
N LEU A 40 -18.49 13.25 14.32
CA LEU A 40 -19.74 13.03 15.05
C LEU A 40 -19.51 12.25 16.34
N TYR A 41 -18.69 11.20 16.30
CA TYR A 41 -18.32 10.45 17.49
C TYR A 41 -17.66 11.36 18.53
N ILE A 42 -16.67 12.15 18.13
CA ILE A 42 -15.96 13.08 19.02
C ILE A 42 -16.93 14.12 19.62
N TYR A 43 -17.84 14.63 18.81
CA TYR A 43 -18.82 15.63 19.26
C TYR A 43 -19.76 15.07 20.35
N TYR A 44 -20.28 13.85 20.19
CA TYR A 44 -21.25 13.27 21.12
C TYR A 44 -20.62 12.53 22.30
N ARG A 45 -19.43 11.95 22.15
CA ARG A 45 -18.80 11.07 23.15
C ARG A 45 -17.49 11.63 23.71
N GLY A 46 -16.89 12.58 23.02
CA GLY A 46 -15.52 13.01 23.30
C GLY A 46 -14.49 12.00 22.81
N ILE A 47 -13.24 12.23 23.15
CA ILE A 47 -12.13 11.32 22.89
C ILE A 47 -11.46 10.94 24.19
N THR A 48 -11.15 9.68 24.38
CA THR A 48 -10.49 9.16 25.58
C THR A 48 -8.99 8.96 25.35
N ALA A 49 -8.20 8.97 26.42
CA ALA A 49 -6.75 8.73 26.32
C ALA A 49 -6.39 7.36 25.69
N PRO A 50 -7.07 6.25 26.00
CA PRO A 50 -6.83 4.98 25.31
C PRO A 50 -7.10 5.01 23.80
N GLU A 51 -8.17 5.70 23.35
CA GLU A 51 -8.49 5.84 21.92
C GLU A 51 -7.41 6.63 21.20
N LEU A 52 -6.95 7.71 21.81
CA LEU A 52 -5.85 8.52 21.26
C LEU A 52 -4.54 7.72 21.20
N ALA A 53 -4.23 6.96 22.23
CA ALA A 53 -3.06 6.08 22.26
C ALA A 53 -3.12 5.00 21.17
N LEU A 54 -4.28 4.35 20.99
CA LEU A 54 -4.49 3.38 19.91
C LEU A 54 -4.37 4.02 18.52
N PHE A 55 -4.93 5.21 18.34
CA PHE A 55 -4.79 5.95 17.07
C PHE A 55 -3.32 6.15 16.70
N PHE A 56 -2.51 6.70 17.62
CA PHE A 56 -1.09 6.91 17.35
C PHE A 56 -0.31 5.60 17.20
N PHE A 57 -0.65 4.58 17.98
CA PHE A 57 -0.05 3.25 17.82
C PHE A 57 -0.29 2.69 16.42
N PHE A 58 -1.54 2.67 15.94
CA PHE A 58 -1.84 2.16 14.60
C PHE A 58 -1.26 3.04 13.50
N LEU A 59 -1.29 4.36 13.63
CA LEU A 59 -0.69 5.29 12.68
C LEU A 59 0.80 5.00 12.49
N ILE A 60 1.55 4.84 13.59
CA ILE A 60 2.98 4.55 13.55
C ILE A 60 3.22 3.11 13.05
N ALA A 61 2.51 2.13 13.58
CA ALA A 61 2.72 0.72 13.23
C ALA A 61 2.43 0.45 11.75
N THR A 62 1.34 0.98 11.20
CA THR A 62 1.00 0.84 9.77
C THR A 62 1.96 1.61 8.87
N GLY A 63 2.28 2.87 9.21
CA GLY A 63 3.24 3.69 8.46
C GLY A 63 4.64 3.06 8.41
N LEU A 64 5.15 2.55 9.54
CA LEU A 64 6.42 1.82 9.58
C LEU A 64 6.35 0.51 8.79
N SER A 65 5.21 -0.19 8.83
CA SER A 65 5.05 -1.45 8.11
C SER A 65 5.04 -1.25 6.60
N THR A 66 4.45 -0.19 6.08
CA THR A 66 4.54 0.16 4.66
C THR A 66 5.95 0.59 4.29
N THR A 67 6.53 1.56 5.01
CA THR A 67 7.81 2.17 4.62
C THR A 67 9.02 1.27 4.89
N ILE A 68 9.11 0.67 6.07
CA ILE A 68 10.23 -0.20 6.45
C ILE A 68 9.98 -1.64 5.99
N GLY A 69 8.74 -2.13 6.17
CA GLY A 69 8.36 -3.49 5.81
C GLY A 69 8.23 -3.68 4.31
N TYR A 70 7.12 -3.23 3.73
CA TYR A 70 6.79 -3.49 2.32
C TYR A 70 7.84 -2.89 1.38
N HIS A 71 8.21 -1.63 1.57
CA HIS A 71 9.16 -0.94 0.70
C HIS A 71 10.60 -1.42 0.91
N ARG A 72 11.20 -1.19 2.09
CA ARG A 72 12.64 -1.43 2.28
C ARG A 72 12.99 -2.90 2.47
N LEU A 73 12.22 -3.64 3.31
CA LEU A 73 12.55 -5.03 3.62
C LEU A 73 12.14 -5.98 2.49
N PHE A 74 10.88 -5.93 2.03
CA PHE A 74 10.35 -6.92 1.09
C PHE A 74 10.52 -6.53 -0.38
N ALA A 75 10.40 -5.25 -0.76
CA ALA A 75 10.61 -4.83 -2.14
C ALA A 75 12.08 -4.67 -2.49
N HIS A 76 12.86 -3.97 -1.66
CA HIS A 76 14.25 -3.63 -1.96
C HIS A 76 15.30 -4.49 -1.25
N ASN A 77 14.91 -5.34 -0.29
CA ASN A 77 15.82 -6.21 0.47
C ASN A 77 17.01 -5.45 1.09
N THR A 78 16.78 -4.21 1.57
CA THR A 78 17.85 -3.31 2.03
C THR A 78 18.49 -3.76 3.34
N PHE A 79 17.83 -4.62 4.11
CA PHE A 79 18.33 -5.16 5.38
C PHE A 79 17.73 -6.53 5.67
N LYS A 80 18.34 -7.23 6.63
CA LYS A 80 17.84 -8.50 7.18
C LYS A 80 17.34 -8.28 8.59
N THR A 81 16.28 -9.00 8.98
CA THR A 81 15.71 -8.89 10.33
C THR A 81 15.22 -10.23 10.84
N VAL A 82 14.94 -10.29 12.15
CA VAL A 82 14.44 -11.49 12.83
C VAL A 82 12.97 -11.77 12.46
N PRO A 83 12.53 -13.05 12.56
CA PRO A 83 11.15 -13.43 12.19
C PRO A 83 10.05 -12.65 12.91
N ALA A 84 10.26 -12.31 14.19
CA ALA A 84 9.28 -11.54 14.97
C ALA A 84 9.01 -10.15 14.36
N VAL A 85 10.07 -9.45 13.95
CA VAL A 85 9.94 -8.14 13.28
C VAL A 85 9.29 -8.30 11.91
N ARG A 86 9.64 -9.35 11.15
CA ARG A 86 8.94 -9.65 9.87
C ARG A 86 7.45 -9.87 10.06
N PHE A 87 7.08 -10.67 11.07
CA PHE A 87 5.67 -10.92 11.39
C PHE A 87 4.94 -9.63 11.75
N PHE A 88 5.51 -8.79 12.61
CA PHE A 88 4.96 -7.48 12.96
C PHE A 88 4.72 -6.60 11.72
N LEU A 89 5.74 -6.47 10.86
CA LEU A 89 5.64 -5.66 9.65
C LEU A 89 4.62 -6.20 8.64
N LEU A 90 4.44 -7.53 8.55
CA LEU A 90 3.41 -8.13 7.71
C LEU A 90 2.00 -7.92 8.29
N LEU A 91 1.85 -8.08 9.61
CA LEU A 91 0.57 -7.92 10.31
C LEU A 91 0.03 -6.49 10.15
N PHE A 92 0.84 -5.49 10.49
CA PHE A 92 0.42 -4.10 10.40
C PHE A 92 0.44 -3.55 8.98
N GLY A 93 1.25 -4.12 8.09
CA GLY A 93 1.17 -3.85 6.65
C GLY A 93 -0.14 -4.35 6.04
N ALA A 94 -0.65 -5.50 6.46
CA ALA A 94 -1.96 -5.97 6.03
C ALA A 94 -3.11 -5.05 6.50
N ALA A 95 -2.94 -4.36 7.63
CA ALA A 95 -3.92 -3.40 8.14
C ALA A 95 -4.00 -2.08 7.35
N THR A 96 -3.06 -1.82 6.43
CA THR A 96 -3.11 -0.64 5.52
C THR A 96 -4.05 -0.82 4.35
N PHE A 97 -4.54 -2.04 4.09
CA PHE A 97 -5.37 -2.39 2.94
C PHE A 97 -4.71 -2.17 1.57
N GLU A 98 -3.38 -2.09 1.52
CA GLU A 98 -2.60 -1.86 0.28
C GLU A 98 -2.36 -3.13 -0.54
N GLU A 99 -3.03 -4.23 -0.31
CA GLU A 99 -2.79 -5.56 -0.87
C GLU A 99 -1.78 -6.39 -0.05
N SER A 100 -1.47 -7.61 -0.52
CA SER A 100 -0.45 -8.44 0.15
C SER A 100 0.96 -7.90 -0.07
N ALA A 101 1.85 -8.08 0.91
CA ALA A 101 3.24 -7.67 0.82
C ALA A 101 3.95 -8.19 -0.44
N LEU A 102 3.62 -9.42 -0.87
CA LEU A 102 4.19 -10.02 -2.08
C LEU A 102 3.76 -9.27 -3.33
N LYS A 103 2.46 -8.99 -3.48
CA LYS A 103 1.92 -8.30 -4.65
C LYS A 103 2.38 -6.86 -4.68
N TRP A 104 2.27 -6.13 -3.57
CA TRP A 104 2.75 -4.77 -3.44
C TRP A 104 4.22 -4.64 -3.81
N SER A 105 5.09 -5.49 -3.24
CA SER A 105 6.53 -5.46 -3.52
C SER A 105 6.86 -5.80 -4.98
N SER A 106 6.10 -6.71 -5.60
CA SER A 106 6.26 -7.03 -7.01
C SER A 106 5.92 -5.85 -7.91
N GLN A 107 4.76 -5.23 -7.69
CA GLN A 107 4.33 -4.05 -8.44
C GLN A 107 5.25 -2.84 -8.21
N HIS A 108 5.76 -2.67 -6.99
CA HIS A 108 6.70 -1.61 -6.67
C HIS A 108 8.04 -1.76 -7.42
N ARG A 109 8.57 -2.99 -7.50
CA ARG A 109 9.76 -3.26 -8.34
C ARG A 109 9.48 -3.07 -9.83
N GLN A 110 8.28 -3.43 -10.30
CA GLN A 110 7.85 -3.16 -11.67
C GLN A 110 7.77 -1.66 -11.95
N HIS A 111 7.20 -0.89 -11.02
CA HIS A 111 7.18 0.58 -11.11
C HIS A 111 8.58 1.16 -11.26
N HIS A 112 9.53 0.80 -10.40
CA HIS A 112 10.91 1.28 -10.52
C HIS A 112 11.58 0.90 -11.84
N ARG A 113 11.24 -0.25 -12.41
CA ARG A 113 11.81 -0.71 -13.68
C ARG A 113 11.22 0.00 -14.90
N PHE A 114 9.96 0.35 -14.84
CA PHE A 114 9.18 0.84 -15.98
C PHE A 114 8.53 2.21 -15.70
N THR A 115 9.12 3.00 -14.82
CA THR A 115 8.58 4.31 -14.42
C THR A 115 8.19 5.13 -15.65
N ASP A 116 6.97 5.68 -15.64
CA ASP A 116 6.37 6.52 -16.68
C ASP A 116 6.15 5.85 -18.05
N THR A 117 6.34 4.53 -18.16
CA THR A 117 6.02 3.77 -19.38
C THR A 117 4.63 3.13 -19.31
N GLU A 118 4.19 2.49 -20.41
CA GLU A 118 2.93 1.73 -20.45
C GLU A 118 2.92 0.50 -19.51
N HIS A 119 4.08 -0.01 -19.13
CA HIS A 119 4.24 -1.15 -18.21
C HIS A 119 4.30 -0.74 -16.73
N ASP A 120 4.33 0.55 -16.43
CA ASP A 120 4.29 1.06 -15.06
C ASP A 120 2.90 0.82 -14.45
N PRO A 121 2.76 0.01 -13.37
CA PRO A 121 1.47 -0.21 -12.73
C PRO A 121 0.88 1.04 -12.08
N TYR A 122 1.71 2.04 -11.77
CA TYR A 122 1.32 3.29 -11.09
C TYR A 122 1.51 4.55 -11.96
N GLY A 123 1.67 4.40 -13.27
CA GLY A 123 1.93 5.52 -14.19
C GLY A 123 0.82 6.58 -14.12
N VAL A 124 1.18 7.82 -13.78
CA VAL A 124 0.25 8.96 -13.66
C VAL A 124 -0.53 9.25 -14.94
N ASN A 125 0.03 8.92 -16.09
CA ASN A 125 -0.62 9.10 -17.41
C ASN A 125 -1.80 8.13 -17.64
N LYS A 126 -2.02 7.16 -16.75
CA LYS A 126 -3.06 6.14 -16.92
C LYS A 126 -4.39 6.52 -16.28
N GLY A 127 -4.44 7.64 -15.56
CA GLY A 127 -5.63 8.08 -14.82
C GLY A 127 -6.01 7.11 -13.69
N PHE A 128 -6.95 7.49 -12.88
CA PHE A 128 -7.55 6.65 -11.85
C PHE A 128 -8.64 5.75 -12.41
#